data_b27f154fc79b19ef8a05b3a968072b08
#
_entry.id   b27f154fc79b19ef8a05b3a968072b08
#
_cell.length_a   1.000
_cell.length_b   1.000
_cell.length_c   1.000
_cell.angle_alpha   90.00
_cell.angle_beta   90.00
_cell.angle_gamma   90.00
#
_symmetry.space_group_name_H-M   'P 1'
#
loop_
_entity.id
_entity.type
_entity.pdbx_description
1 polymer ?
#
loop_
_entity_poly.entity_id
_entity_poly.type
_entity_poly.pdbx_seq_one_letter_code
_entity_poly.pdbx_strand_id
1 'polypeptide(L)'
;MILTLALLAGLVLAWLLIGVAEKFRLGLRFTQALLYVPFKLAYRIGDSRIRIARKAQAPVIYVISHQSRFEPALMLSLLPEDTLHILDEVSARSPWLEPWRELGRTIAFNAEHVFVSRRLVRVLKGKGRLAVYLPDAVEPDVKTFRLFRAVTRIAMQADAKIVPIFVGGARSLPVSLTPGDKAPRHWFPQLSISVLEPMTITELVARNPEQASNTNALFDRVAEARLFGTNLDRGLFLAMRDAADRVGASHIIIEDVISGALSYRKLFIGARVLGRRFEAVTAPGEAVGVMLPNANGVVLSLTGLLSAGRVAAMINYTAGPASVTAAVRTAVIRTVISSRAFVEKADLADIVAAVEKGGARLLWLEDVRESVTALDKLAAALLWRWPLQRQDAAKPAVILF
;
A
#
# COMPACT_ATOMS: atom_id res chain seq x y z
N MET A 1 2.74 -35.93 29.66
CA MET A 1 2.70 -36.71 28.40
C MET A 1 1.29 -36.80 27.81
N ILE A 2 0.25 -37.24 28.56
CA ILE A 2 -1.13 -37.33 28.05
C ILE A 2 -1.71 -36.00 27.65
N LEU A 3 -1.51 -34.93 28.44
CA LEU A 3 -2.00 -33.58 28.14
C LEU A 3 -1.35 -32.96 26.88
N THR A 4 -0.05 -33.20 26.68
CA THR A 4 0.66 -32.75 25.46
C THR A 4 0.19 -33.48 24.20
N LEU A 5 -0.06 -34.78 24.30
CA LEU A 5 -0.64 -35.58 23.20
C LEU A 5 -2.06 -35.16 22.87
N ALA A 6 -2.89 -34.87 23.86
CA ALA A 6 -4.24 -34.36 23.68
C ALA A 6 -4.27 -32.98 23.03
N LEU A 7 -3.36 -32.07 23.42
CA LEU A 7 -3.18 -30.76 22.79
C LEU A 7 -2.74 -30.88 21.33
N LEU A 8 -1.76 -31.72 21.02
CA LEU A 8 -1.32 -31.96 19.65
C LEU A 8 -2.44 -32.57 18.79
N ALA A 9 -3.18 -33.54 19.32
CA ALA A 9 -4.33 -34.13 18.61
C ALA A 9 -5.42 -33.07 18.34
N GLY A 10 -5.69 -32.20 19.32
CA GLY A 10 -6.62 -31.08 19.16
C GLY A 10 -6.18 -30.08 18.09
N LEU A 11 -4.90 -29.73 18.03
CA LEU A 11 -4.35 -28.84 16.99
C LEU A 11 -4.42 -29.47 15.60
N VAL A 12 -4.10 -30.76 15.46
CA VAL A 12 -4.21 -31.49 14.19
C VAL A 12 -5.69 -31.56 13.75
N LEU A 13 -6.60 -31.84 14.65
CA LEU A 13 -8.03 -31.87 14.34
C LEU A 13 -8.52 -30.48 13.89
N ALA A 14 -8.16 -29.42 14.61
CA ALA A 14 -8.49 -28.05 14.23
C ALA A 14 -7.93 -27.69 12.85
N TRP A 15 -6.69 -28.05 12.56
CA TRP A 15 -6.09 -27.86 11.24
C TRP A 15 -6.86 -28.57 10.13
N LEU A 16 -7.24 -29.83 10.34
CA LEU A 16 -8.04 -30.63 9.39
C LEU A 16 -9.42 -29.99 9.17
N LEU A 17 -10.11 -29.58 10.22
CA LEU A 17 -11.43 -28.96 10.13
C LEU A 17 -11.39 -27.62 9.38
N ILE A 18 -10.39 -26.77 9.67
CA ILE A 18 -10.16 -25.54 8.93
C ILE A 18 -9.83 -25.86 7.46
N GLY A 19 -9.02 -26.88 7.19
CA GLY A 19 -8.71 -27.36 5.83
C GLY A 19 -9.97 -27.74 5.06
N VAL A 20 -10.90 -28.47 5.69
CA VAL A 20 -12.19 -28.81 5.09
C VAL A 20 -13.02 -27.55 4.81
N ALA A 21 -13.08 -26.62 5.75
CA ALA A 21 -13.79 -25.35 5.55
C ALA A 21 -13.23 -24.55 4.37
N GLU A 22 -11.91 -24.40 4.28
CA GLU A 22 -11.24 -23.69 3.17
C GLU A 22 -11.41 -24.40 1.83
N LYS A 23 -11.40 -25.74 1.81
CA LYS A 23 -11.73 -26.52 0.62
C LYS A 23 -13.08 -26.10 0.03
N PHE A 24 -14.12 -26.04 0.84
CA PHE A 24 -15.46 -25.66 0.37
C PHE A 24 -15.54 -24.15 0.07
N ARG A 25 -14.93 -23.31 0.90
CA ARG A 25 -14.96 -21.86 0.73
C ARG A 25 -14.27 -21.39 -0.56
N LEU A 26 -13.12 -21.94 -0.89
CA LEU A 26 -12.30 -21.55 -2.05
C LEU A 26 -12.39 -22.53 -3.23
N GLY A 27 -13.01 -23.69 -3.06
CA GLY A 27 -13.05 -24.75 -4.09
C GLY A 27 -11.68 -25.41 -4.30
N LEU A 28 -10.86 -25.53 -3.24
CA LEU A 28 -9.53 -26.14 -3.29
C LEU A 28 -9.64 -27.67 -3.26
N ARG A 29 -8.58 -28.37 -3.72
CA ARG A 29 -8.39 -29.76 -3.31
C ARG A 29 -8.04 -29.83 -1.82
N PHE A 30 -8.28 -30.99 -1.19
CA PHE A 30 -8.00 -31.14 0.23
C PHE A 30 -6.52 -30.92 0.58
N THR A 31 -5.60 -31.43 -0.21
CA THR A 31 -4.15 -31.24 -0.05
C THR A 31 -3.75 -29.77 -0.20
N GLN A 32 -4.29 -29.06 -1.20
CA GLN A 32 -4.08 -27.61 -1.36
C GLN A 32 -4.57 -26.85 -0.13
N ALA A 33 -5.77 -27.18 0.36
CA ALA A 33 -6.34 -26.53 1.54
C ALA A 33 -5.51 -26.79 2.80
N LEU A 34 -5.04 -28.00 3.03
CA LEU A 34 -4.18 -28.32 4.17
C LEU A 34 -2.86 -27.56 4.16
N LEU A 35 -2.22 -27.42 3.00
CA LEU A 35 -0.96 -26.65 2.85
C LEU A 35 -1.18 -25.13 2.89
N TYR A 36 -2.39 -24.67 2.56
CA TYR A 36 -2.76 -23.25 2.65
C TYR A 36 -3.06 -22.77 4.07
N VAL A 37 -3.73 -23.60 4.88
CA VAL A 37 -4.22 -23.23 6.24
C VAL A 37 -3.12 -22.66 7.14
N PRO A 38 -1.91 -23.24 7.25
CA PRO A 38 -0.83 -22.67 8.06
C PRO A 38 -0.47 -21.25 7.62
N PHE A 39 -0.41 -20.99 6.33
CA PHE A 39 -0.15 -19.66 5.79
C PHE A 39 -1.25 -18.68 6.13
N LYS A 40 -2.50 -19.09 5.94
CA LYS A 40 -3.66 -18.26 6.24
C LYS A 40 -3.68 -17.81 7.70
N LEU A 41 -3.43 -18.73 8.61
CA LEU A 41 -3.42 -18.44 10.05
C LEU A 41 -2.22 -17.59 10.46
N ALA A 42 -1.01 -17.96 10.04
CA ALA A 42 0.22 -17.26 10.41
C ALA A 42 0.26 -15.82 9.87
N TYR A 43 -0.16 -15.63 8.62
CA TYR A 43 -0.09 -14.34 7.94
C TYR A 43 -1.44 -13.63 7.83
N ARG A 44 -2.50 -14.16 8.46
CA ARG A 44 -3.87 -13.56 8.44
C ARG A 44 -4.28 -13.13 7.05
N ILE A 45 -4.15 -14.05 6.06
CA ILE A 45 -4.28 -13.75 4.64
C ILE A 45 -5.70 -13.33 4.29
N GLY A 46 -5.85 -12.12 3.73
CA GLY A 46 -7.06 -11.66 3.06
C GLY A 46 -7.11 -12.20 1.63
N ASP A 47 -7.98 -13.20 1.37
CA ASP A 47 -8.03 -13.98 0.13
C ASP A 47 -9.37 -13.89 -0.61
N SER A 48 -10.22 -12.94 -0.27
CA SER A 48 -11.59 -12.84 -0.81
C SER A 48 -11.64 -12.79 -2.34
N ARG A 49 -10.64 -12.21 -3.00
CA ARG A 49 -10.57 -12.04 -4.45
C ARG A 49 -9.97 -13.21 -5.22
N ILE A 50 -9.36 -14.19 -4.55
CA ILE A 50 -8.74 -15.35 -5.25
C ILE A 50 -9.75 -16.15 -6.08
N ARG A 51 -11.03 -16.08 -5.74
CA ARG A 51 -12.11 -16.70 -6.52
C ARG A 51 -12.18 -16.19 -7.95
N ILE A 52 -11.79 -14.94 -8.22
CA ILE A 52 -11.72 -14.37 -9.58
C ILE A 52 -10.71 -15.17 -10.40
N ALA A 53 -9.50 -15.37 -9.87
CA ALA A 53 -8.46 -16.16 -10.54
C ALA A 53 -8.92 -17.61 -10.78
N ARG A 54 -9.54 -18.24 -9.78
CA ARG A 54 -9.98 -19.64 -9.90
C ARG A 54 -11.12 -19.84 -10.90
N LYS A 55 -12.02 -18.85 -11.05
CA LYS A 55 -13.12 -18.90 -12.01
C LYS A 55 -12.73 -18.45 -13.42
N ALA A 56 -11.51 -17.93 -13.61
CA ALA A 56 -11.04 -17.51 -14.92
C ALA A 56 -11.03 -18.69 -15.91
N GLN A 57 -11.66 -18.47 -17.06
CA GLN A 57 -11.74 -19.47 -18.11
C GLN A 57 -10.44 -19.51 -18.92
N ALA A 58 -9.92 -20.69 -19.17
CA ALA A 58 -8.74 -20.89 -20.00
C ALA A 58 -9.05 -20.59 -21.49
N PRO A 59 -8.07 -20.07 -22.28
CA PRO A 59 -6.67 -19.90 -21.92
C PRO A 59 -6.41 -18.67 -21.03
N VAL A 60 -5.61 -18.82 -19.97
CA VAL A 60 -5.34 -17.75 -19.03
C VAL A 60 -3.87 -17.74 -18.59
N ILE A 61 -3.34 -16.52 -18.40
CA ILE A 61 -2.03 -16.26 -17.78
C ILE A 61 -2.24 -15.49 -16.49
N TYR A 62 -1.94 -16.11 -15.37
CA TYR A 62 -1.83 -15.45 -14.09
C TYR A 62 -0.48 -14.72 -14.02
N VAL A 63 -0.50 -13.41 -13.87
CA VAL A 63 0.71 -12.59 -13.76
C VAL A 63 0.86 -12.16 -12.30
N ILE A 64 1.79 -12.79 -11.60
CA ILE A 64 2.03 -12.59 -10.19
C ILE A 64 3.21 -11.64 -9.99
N SER A 65 3.02 -10.57 -9.19
CA SER A 65 4.12 -9.71 -8.75
C SER A 65 5.00 -10.48 -7.77
N HIS A 66 6.26 -10.70 -8.13
CA HIS A 66 7.21 -11.52 -7.37
C HIS A 66 8.05 -10.66 -6.44
N GLN A 67 7.69 -10.65 -5.16
CA GLN A 67 8.33 -9.86 -4.11
C GLN A 67 9.10 -10.72 -3.11
N SER A 68 8.76 -12.00 -3.01
CA SER A 68 9.37 -12.93 -2.05
C SER A 68 9.37 -14.36 -2.61
N ARG A 69 10.15 -15.23 -2.01
CA ARG A 69 10.14 -16.67 -2.31
C ARG A 69 8.87 -17.38 -1.81
N PHE A 70 7.95 -16.63 -1.22
CA PHE A 70 6.72 -17.15 -0.64
C PHE A 70 5.58 -17.26 -1.66
N GLU A 71 5.48 -16.33 -2.62
CA GLU A 71 4.38 -16.32 -3.59
C GLU A 71 4.23 -17.63 -4.38
N PRO A 72 5.31 -18.32 -4.82
CA PRO A 72 5.14 -19.59 -5.52
C PRO A 72 4.40 -20.64 -4.70
N ALA A 73 4.75 -20.85 -3.43
CA ALA A 73 4.08 -21.79 -2.55
C ALA A 73 2.61 -21.42 -2.31
N LEU A 74 2.36 -20.12 -2.09
CA LEU A 74 1.03 -19.59 -1.91
C LEU A 74 0.16 -19.81 -3.16
N MET A 75 0.68 -19.53 -4.34
CA MET A 75 -0.06 -19.67 -5.59
C MET A 75 -0.27 -21.14 -5.98
N LEU A 76 0.68 -22.03 -5.71
CA LEU A 76 0.51 -23.48 -5.88
C LEU A 76 -0.65 -23.99 -5.01
N SER A 77 -0.81 -23.45 -3.80
CA SER A 77 -1.93 -23.80 -2.91
C SER A 77 -3.27 -23.25 -3.37
N LEU A 78 -3.30 -22.11 -4.08
CA LEU A 78 -4.53 -21.35 -4.35
C LEU A 78 -5.03 -21.41 -5.78
N LEU A 79 -4.16 -21.53 -6.78
CA LEU A 79 -4.55 -21.60 -8.19
C LEU A 79 -5.03 -23.01 -8.58
N PRO A 80 -5.76 -23.14 -9.71
CA PRO A 80 -6.15 -24.44 -10.24
C PRO A 80 -4.92 -25.33 -10.50
N GLU A 81 -5.05 -26.62 -10.24
CA GLU A 81 -3.94 -27.60 -10.32
C GLU A 81 -3.39 -27.84 -11.73
N ASP A 82 -4.23 -27.62 -12.74
CA ASP A 82 -3.83 -27.68 -14.14
C ASP A 82 -2.98 -26.47 -14.56
N THR A 83 -2.73 -25.53 -13.63
CA THR A 83 -1.86 -24.38 -13.87
C THR A 83 -0.39 -24.79 -13.94
N LEU A 84 0.28 -24.39 -15.02
CA LEU A 84 1.70 -24.53 -15.20
C LEU A 84 2.43 -23.31 -14.61
N HIS A 85 3.18 -23.50 -13.52
CA HIS A 85 3.94 -22.45 -12.86
C HIS A 85 5.33 -22.32 -13.47
N ILE A 86 5.67 -21.12 -13.92
CA ILE A 86 6.95 -20.78 -14.52
C ILE A 86 7.77 -20.06 -13.46
N LEU A 87 8.69 -20.78 -12.85
CA LEU A 87 9.54 -20.30 -11.75
C LEU A 87 10.92 -19.92 -12.28
N ASP A 88 11.56 -18.92 -11.65
CA ASP A 88 12.99 -18.71 -11.83
C ASP A 88 13.79 -19.92 -11.28
N GLU A 89 15.02 -20.10 -11.75
CA GLU A 89 15.83 -21.27 -11.42
C GLU A 89 16.11 -21.42 -9.93
N VAL A 90 16.29 -20.30 -9.22
CA VAL A 90 16.53 -20.27 -7.77
C VAL A 90 15.29 -20.70 -7.00
N SER A 91 14.13 -20.17 -7.35
CA SER A 91 12.86 -20.56 -6.74
C SER A 91 12.48 -22.00 -7.06
N ALA A 92 12.72 -22.45 -8.30
CA ALA A 92 12.45 -23.82 -8.72
C ALA A 92 13.28 -24.86 -7.97
N ARG A 93 14.49 -24.54 -7.52
CA ARG A 93 15.39 -25.42 -6.76
C ARG A 93 15.29 -25.25 -5.24
N SER A 94 14.42 -24.38 -4.75
CA SER A 94 14.30 -24.11 -3.31
C SER A 94 13.77 -25.34 -2.55
N PRO A 95 14.49 -25.87 -1.55
CA PRO A 95 14.05 -27.05 -0.78
C PRO A 95 12.74 -26.80 -0.03
N TRP A 96 12.49 -25.57 0.37
CA TRP A 96 11.30 -25.22 1.12
C TRP A 96 10.02 -25.29 0.25
N LEU A 97 10.13 -25.31 -1.07
CA LEU A 97 9.02 -25.45 -2.01
C LEU A 97 8.61 -26.93 -2.26
N GLU A 98 9.42 -27.90 -1.77
CA GLU A 98 9.16 -29.34 -1.99
C GLU A 98 7.73 -29.79 -1.66
N PRO A 99 7.14 -29.46 -0.50
CA PRO A 99 5.78 -29.90 -0.17
C PRO A 99 4.71 -29.43 -1.18
N TRP A 100 4.99 -28.35 -1.91
CA TRP A 100 4.08 -27.76 -2.90
C TRP A 100 4.34 -28.20 -4.32
N ARG A 101 5.50 -28.76 -4.63
CA ARG A 101 5.85 -29.21 -6.01
C ARG A 101 4.89 -30.25 -6.55
N GLU A 102 4.38 -31.13 -5.70
CA GLU A 102 3.42 -32.15 -6.10
C GLU A 102 2.00 -31.59 -6.36
N LEU A 103 1.71 -30.35 -5.90
CA LEU A 103 0.39 -29.73 -6.09
C LEU A 103 0.16 -29.18 -7.48
N GLY A 104 1.20 -28.95 -8.27
CA GLY A 104 1.08 -28.33 -9.57
C GLY A 104 2.28 -28.62 -10.47
N ARG A 105 2.12 -28.30 -11.75
CA ARG A 105 3.18 -28.44 -12.75
C ARG A 105 4.11 -27.22 -12.65
N THR A 106 5.39 -27.48 -12.42
CA THR A 106 6.41 -26.42 -12.35
C THR A 106 7.43 -26.59 -13.46
N ILE A 107 7.86 -25.50 -14.07
CA ILE A 107 8.98 -25.46 -15.02
C ILE A 107 9.93 -24.37 -14.56
N ALA A 108 11.23 -24.71 -14.45
CA ALA A 108 12.28 -23.72 -14.30
C ALA A 108 12.45 -22.94 -15.62
N PHE A 109 12.44 -21.63 -15.54
CA PHE A 109 12.56 -20.74 -16.68
C PHE A 109 13.93 -20.05 -16.65
N ASN A 110 14.67 -20.21 -17.73
CA ASN A 110 15.81 -19.36 -18.05
C ASN A 110 15.39 -18.41 -19.19
N ALA A 111 15.52 -17.10 -18.97
CA ALA A 111 15.05 -16.05 -19.89
C ALA A 111 15.70 -16.11 -21.30
N GLU A 112 16.74 -16.92 -21.47
CA GLU A 112 17.52 -17.03 -22.72
C GLU A 112 16.93 -18.01 -23.74
N HIS A 113 15.92 -18.80 -23.39
CA HIS A 113 15.40 -19.86 -24.27
C HIS A 113 14.14 -19.49 -25.05
N VAL A 114 14.31 -19.07 -26.29
CA VAL A 114 13.23 -18.84 -27.29
C VAL A 114 12.31 -20.07 -27.48
N PHE A 115 12.80 -21.29 -27.28
CA PHE A 115 12.03 -22.52 -27.37
C PHE A 115 10.94 -22.67 -26.32
N VAL A 116 11.11 -22.05 -25.16
CA VAL A 116 10.10 -22.06 -24.08
C VAL A 116 8.83 -21.32 -24.51
N SER A 117 8.95 -20.22 -25.22
CA SER A 117 7.79 -19.42 -25.64
C SER A 117 6.86 -20.19 -26.57
N ARG A 118 7.36 -20.97 -27.54
CA ARG A 118 6.54 -21.80 -28.42
C ARG A 118 5.79 -22.90 -27.66
N ARG A 119 6.45 -23.51 -26.66
CA ARG A 119 5.82 -24.53 -25.81
C ARG A 119 4.70 -23.92 -24.98
N LEU A 120 4.90 -22.73 -24.40
CA LEU A 120 3.90 -22.02 -23.60
C LEU A 120 2.68 -21.60 -24.42
N VAL A 121 2.88 -21.09 -25.63
CA VAL A 121 1.79 -20.79 -26.57
C VAL A 121 0.99 -22.06 -26.92
N ARG A 122 1.68 -23.20 -27.13
CA ARG A 122 0.99 -24.47 -27.39
C ARG A 122 0.13 -24.93 -26.20
N VAL A 123 0.65 -24.81 -24.98
CA VAL A 123 -0.10 -25.12 -23.74
C VAL A 123 -1.38 -24.24 -23.65
N LEU A 124 -1.26 -22.94 -23.88
CA LEU A 124 -2.40 -22.02 -23.84
C LEU A 124 -3.42 -22.32 -24.95
N LYS A 125 -2.99 -22.57 -26.20
CA LYS A 125 -3.88 -22.95 -27.30
C LYS A 125 -4.64 -24.25 -27.02
N GLY A 126 -4.06 -25.14 -26.21
CA GLY A 126 -4.75 -26.33 -25.66
C GLY A 126 -5.65 -26.03 -24.47
N LYS A 127 -6.11 -24.79 -24.29
CA LYS A 127 -6.92 -24.31 -23.14
C LYS A 127 -6.20 -24.54 -21.80
N GLY A 128 -4.88 -24.34 -21.77
CA GLY A 128 -4.09 -24.42 -20.54
C GLY A 128 -4.09 -23.14 -19.73
N ARG A 129 -3.51 -23.24 -18.51
CA ARG A 129 -3.30 -22.15 -17.58
C ARG A 129 -1.82 -21.98 -17.29
N LEU A 130 -1.31 -20.75 -17.27
CA LEU A 130 0.07 -20.42 -16.91
C LEU A 130 0.08 -19.49 -15.71
N ALA A 131 1.07 -19.66 -14.82
CA ALA A 131 1.39 -18.71 -13.76
C ALA A 131 2.82 -18.22 -13.98
N VAL A 132 2.98 -16.92 -14.14
CA VAL A 132 4.26 -16.24 -14.40
C VAL A 132 4.55 -15.29 -13.26
N TYR A 133 5.76 -15.33 -12.73
CA TYR A 133 6.22 -14.49 -11.64
C TYR A 133 7.12 -13.39 -12.20
N LEU A 134 6.62 -12.15 -12.21
CA LEU A 134 7.36 -10.99 -12.71
C LEU A 134 7.91 -10.17 -11.55
N PRO A 135 9.15 -9.66 -11.66
CA PRO A 135 9.72 -8.79 -10.64
C PRO A 135 8.80 -7.60 -10.32
N ASP A 136 8.63 -7.31 -9.03
CA ASP A 136 7.85 -6.15 -8.58
C ASP A 136 8.70 -4.88 -8.68
N ALA A 137 8.62 -4.19 -9.80
CA ALA A 137 9.32 -2.94 -10.07
C ALA A 137 8.31 -1.80 -10.28
N VAL A 138 8.57 -0.65 -9.67
CA VAL A 138 7.82 0.59 -9.95
C VAL A 138 8.25 1.14 -11.30
N GLU A 139 9.54 1.15 -11.54
CA GLU A 139 10.16 1.47 -12.82
C GLU A 139 10.95 0.25 -13.29
N PRO A 140 10.46 -0.47 -14.30
CA PRO A 140 11.14 -1.66 -14.77
C PRO A 140 12.41 -1.29 -15.53
N ASP A 141 13.51 -1.95 -15.18
CA ASP A 141 14.72 -1.92 -15.99
C ASP A 141 14.51 -2.65 -17.34
N VAL A 142 15.47 -2.52 -18.25
CA VAL A 142 15.41 -3.12 -19.59
C VAL A 142 15.18 -4.65 -19.51
N LYS A 143 15.76 -5.33 -18.51
CA LYS A 143 15.64 -6.78 -18.32
C LYS A 143 14.22 -7.15 -17.90
N THR A 144 13.68 -6.47 -16.91
CA THR A 144 12.31 -6.67 -16.45
C THR A 144 11.30 -6.37 -17.57
N PHE A 145 11.50 -5.28 -18.32
CA PHE A 145 10.62 -4.93 -19.44
C PHE A 145 10.62 -5.98 -20.57
N ARG A 146 11.76 -6.64 -20.80
CA ARG A 146 11.83 -7.78 -21.74
C ARG A 146 10.93 -8.94 -21.31
N LEU A 147 10.82 -9.22 -20.00
CA LEU A 147 9.91 -10.25 -19.48
C LEU A 147 8.44 -9.88 -19.73
N PHE A 148 8.06 -8.63 -19.45
CA PHE A 148 6.70 -8.14 -19.77
C PHE A 148 6.40 -8.29 -21.27
N ARG A 149 7.33 -7.92 -22.14
CA ARG A 149 7.20 -8.07 -23.60
C ARG A 149 7.03 -9.54 -24.02
N ALA A 150 7.76 -10.46 -23.40
CA ALA A 150 7.64 -11.87 -23.68
C ALA A 150 6.26 -12.41 -23.29
N VAL A 151 5.77 -12.08 -22.11
CA VAL A 151 4.42 -12.47 -21.64
C VAL A 151 3.33 -11.90 -22.53
N THR A 152 3.42 -10.61 -22.88
CA THR A 152 2.48 -9.95 -23.80
C THR A 152 2.40 -10.67 -25.14
N ARG A 153 3.56 -11.00 -25.73
CA ARG A 153 3.62 -11.73 -27.01
C ARG A 153 2.99 -13.11 -26.90
N ILE A 154 3.26 -13.86 -25.85
CA ILE A 154 2.67 -15.18 -25.60
C ILE A 154 1.15 -15.07 -25.46
N ALA A 155 0.67 -14.09 -24.68
CA ALA A 155 -0.75 -13.86 -24.48
C ALA A 155 -1.48 -13.55 -25.79
N MET A 156 -0.93 -12.65 -26.60
CA MET A 156 -1.52 -12.28 -27.91
C MET A 156 -1.54 -13.46 -28.89
N GLN A 157 -0.46 -14.25 -28.96
CA GLN A 157 -0.40 -15.39 -29.88
C GLN A 157 -1.37 -16.54 -29.51
N ALA A 158 -1.78 -16.60 -28.26
CA ALA A 158 -2.69 -17.61 -27.73
C ALA A 158 -4.10 -17.08 -27.46
N ASP A 159 -4.36 -15.79 -27.70
CA ASP A 159 -5.59 -15.07 -27.30
C ASP A 159 -5.96 -15.35 -25.84
N ALA A 160 -4.94 -15.32 -24.96
CA ALA A 160 -5.08 -15.67 -23.55
C ALA A 160 -5.46 -14.45 -22.71
N LYS A 161 -6.36 -14.65 -21.75
CA LYS A 161 -6.71 -13.64 -20.76
C LYS A 161 -5.60 -13.49 -19.75
N ILE A 162 -5.31 -12.25 -19.38
CA ILE A 162 -4.38 -11.90 -18.31
C ILE A 162 -5.15 -11.73 -17.02
N VAL A 163 -4.66 -12.33 -15.94
CA VAL A 163 -5.18 -12.16 -14.58
C VAL A 163 -4.04 -11.71 -13.69
N PRO A 164 -3.90 -10.41 -13.42
CA PRO A 164 -2.88 -9.91 -12.50
C PRO A 164 -3.21 -10.29 -11.05
N ILE A 165 -2.17 -10.73 -10.33
CA ILE A 165 -2.26 -11.07 -8.91
C ILE A 165 -1.13 -10.35 -8.16
N PHE A 166 -1.50 -9.66 -7.10
CA PHE A 166 -0.56 -8.98 -6.21
C PHE A 166 -0.74 -9.46 -4.78
N VAL A 167 0.37 -9.77 -4.10
CA VAL A 167 0.36 -10.20 -2.69
C VAL A 167 0.89 -9.06 -1.83
N GLY A 168 -0.04 -8.27 -1.28
CA GLY A 168 0.30 -7.17 -0.37
C GLY A 168 0.94 -7.69 0.91
N GLY A 169 2.00 -7.01 1.38
CA GLY A 169 2.76 -7.39 2.58
C GLY A 169 3.91 -8.38 2.34
N ALA A 170 3.97 -9.07 1.19
CA ALA A 170 5.01 -10.05 0.89
C ALA A 170 6.43 -9.45 0.86
N ARG A 171 6.56 -8.17 0.57
CA ARG A 171 7.82 -7.41 0.61
C ARG A 171 8.46 -7.38 1.99
N SER A 172 7.68 -7.46 3.05
CA SER A 172 8.14 -7.44 4.45
C SER A 172 8.44 -8.82 5.03
N LEU A 173 8.26 -9.90 4.27
CA LEU A 173 8.58 -11.25 4.72
C LEU A 173 10.10 -11.46 4.91
N PRO A 174 10.53 -12.35 5.82
CA PRO A 174 11.95 -12.71 5.95
C PRO A 174 12.57 -13.23 4.64
N VAL A 175 11.75 -13.91 3.82
CA VAL A 175 12.14 -14.48 2.52
C VAL A 175 11.91 -13.53 1.33
N SER A 176 11.76 -12.24 1.59
CA SER A 176 11.58 -11.21 0.55
C SER A 176 12.81 -11.09 -0.35
N LEU A 177 12.58 -10.81 -1.62
CA LEU A 177 13.61 -10.52 -2.62
C LEU A 177 14.06 -9.05 -2.59
N THR A 178 13.32 -8.17 -1.91
CA THR A 178 13.70 -6.78 -1.72
C THR A 178 14.84 -6.66 -0.73
N PRO A 179 15.89 -5.86 -0.97
CA PRO A 179 16.94 -5.60 0.00
C PRO A 179 16.41 -5.11 1.34
N GLY A 180 17.04 -5.52 2.44
CA GLY A 180 16.56 -5.24 3.82
C GLY A 180 16.59 -3.77 4.21
N ASP A 181 17.46 -2.98 3.61
CA ASP A 181 17.55 -1.52 3.73
C ASP A 181 16.34 -0.79 3.13
N LYS A 182 15.66 -1.41 2.15
CA LYS A 182 14.49 -0.86 1.48
C LYS A 182 13.15 -1.31 2.06
N ALA A 183 13.13 -2.37 2.88
CA ALA A 183 11.92 -2.84 3.53
C ALA A 183 12.24 -3.60 4.83
N PRO A 184 11.73 -3.16 5.99
CA PRO A 184 11.91 -3.86 7.25
C PRO A 184 11.29 -5.26 7.18
N ARG A 185 11.96 -6.24 7.82
CA ARG A 185 11.51 -7.63 7.88
C ARG A 185 10.59 -7.85 9.06
N HIS A 186 9.49 -8.54 8.81
CA HIS A 186 8.55 -9.00 9.82
C HIS A 186 8.32 -10.49 9.67
N TRP A 187 8.33 -11.23 10.78
CA TRP A 187 8.12 -12.68 10.74
C TRP A 187 6.70 -13.04 10.31
N PHE A 188 5.70 -12.29 10.76
CA PHE A 188 4.28 -12.55 10.51
C PHE A 188 3.55 -11.27 10.06
N PRO A 189 3.91 -10.65 8.92
CA PRO A 189 3.15 -9.53 8.41
C PRO A 189 1.76 -9.99 7.97
N GLN A 190 0.78 -9.11 8.02
CA GLN A 190 -0.52 -9.40 7.41
C GLN A 190 -0.37 -9.38 5.88
N LEU A 191 -0.87 -10.42 5.23
CA LEU A 191 -0.86 -10.51 3.76
C LEU A 191 -2.27 -10.30 3.20
N SER A 192 -2.34 -9.75 1.99
CA SER A 192 -3.58 -9.61 1.23
C SER A 192 -3.37 -10.04 -0.22
N ILE A 193 -4.36 -10.72 -0.81
CA ILE A 193 -4.28 -11.14 -2.21
C ILE A 193 -5.27 -10.29 -3.01
N SER A 194 -4.71 -9.47 -3.91
CA SER A 194 -5.46 -8.71 -4.90
C SER A 194 -5.44 -9.42 -6.23
N VAL A 195 -6.62 -9.54 -6.83
CA VAL A 195 -6.81 -10.14 -8.16
C VAL A 195 -7.70 -9.21 -8.96
N LEU A 196 -7.30 -8.88 -10.17
CA LEU A 196 -8.11 -8.14 -11.11
C LEU A 196 -8.85 -9.07 -12.07
N GLU A 197 -9.93 -8.56 -12.66
CA GLU A 197 -10.74 -9.31 -13.63
C GLU A 197 -9.91 -9.72 -14.85
N PRO A 198 -10.17 -10.93 -15.37
CA PRO A 198 -9.50 -11.46 -16.56
C PRO A 198 -9.76 -10.58 -17.79
N MET A 199 -8.71 -10.15 -18.48
CA MET A 199 -8.80 -9.38 -19.73
C MET A 199 -7.76 -9.84 -20.73
N THR A 200 -8.07 -9.78 -22.03
CA THR A 200 -7.10 -9.97 -23.10
C THR A 200 -6.21 -8.72 -23.25
N ILE A 201 -5.05 -8.86 -23.90
CA ILE A 201 -4.20 -7.69 -24.21
C ILE A 201 -4.94 -6.71 -25.12
N THR A 202 -5.76 -7.20 -26.07
CA THR A 202 -6.55 -6.36 -26.95
C THR A 202 -7.57 -5.50 -26.19
N GLU A 203 -8.28 -6.11 -25.22
CA GLU A 203 -9.20 -5.40 -24.34
C GLU A 203 -8.48 -4.37 -23.46
N LEU A 204 -7.28 -4.68 -22.97
CA LEU A 204 -6.47 -3.75 -22.17
C LEU A 204 -6.08 -2.51 -22.98
N VAL A 205 -5.61 -2.70 -24.21
CA VAL A 205 -5.26 -1.58 -25.11
C VAL A 205 -6.48 -0.75 -25.47
N ALA A 206 -7.63 -1.39 -25.71
CA ALA A 206 -8.87 -0.68 -26.04
C ALA A 206 -9.37 0.20 -24.89
N ARG A 207 -9.07 -0.13 -23.63
CA ARG A 207 -9.39 0.71 -22.46
C ARG A 207 -8.59 2.01 -22.39
N ASN A 208 -7.38 2.01 -22.95
CA ASN A 208 -6.49 3.17 -22.92
C ASN A 208 -5.75 3.30 -24.26
N PRO A 209 -6.42 3.84 -25.30
CA PRO A 209 -5.89 3.89 -26.67
C PRO A 209 -4.61 4.75 -26.81
N GLU A 210 -4.37 5.64 -25.86
CA GLU A 210 -3.20 6.53 -25.85
C GLU A 210 -1.91 5.80 -25.42
N GLN A 211 -1.99 4.56 -24.98
CA GLN A 211 -0.83 3.78 -24.57
C GLN A 211 0.07 3.44 -25.77
N ALA A 212 1.36 3.72 -25.62
CA ALA A 212 2.35 3.57 -26.69
C ALA A 212 2.61 2.12 -27.13
N SER A 213 2.24 1.10 -26.33
CA SER A 213 2.47 -0.30 -26.67
C SER A 213 1.64 -1.30 -25.85
N ASN A 214 1.39 -2.49 -26.45
CA ASN A 214 0.74 -3.60 -25.75
C ASN A 214 1.47 -4.04 -24.48
N THR A 215 2.79 -3.87 -24.42
CA THR A 215 3.62 -4.20 -23.26
C THR A 215 3.36 -3.22 -22.11
N ASN A 216 3.20 -1.93 -22.42
CA ASN A 216 2.85 -0.92 -21.41
C ASN A 216 1.47 -1.21 -20.83
N ALA A 217 0.49 -1.60 -21.65
CA ALA A 217 -0.85 -1.97 -21.20
C ALA A 217 -0.82 -3.13 -20.18
N LEU A 218 0.03 -4.13 -20.40
CA LEU A 218 0.24 -5.21 -19.42
C LEU A 218 0.91 -4.70 -18.14
N PHE A 219 1.95 -3.87 -18.28
CA PHE A 219 2.66 -3.31 -17.13
C PHE A 219 1.72 -2.47 -16.24
N ASP A 220 0.94 -1.58 -16.86
CA ASP A 220 -0.03 -0.74 -16.16
C ASP A 220 -1.12 -1.57 -15.47
N ARG A 221 -1.56 -2.65 -16.12
CA ARG A 221 -2.54 -3.56 -15.51
C ARG A 221 -1.98 -4.29 -14.28
N VAL A 222 -0.70 -4.65 -14.28
CA VAL A 222 -0.02 -5.22 -13.10
C VAL A 222 0.16 -4.16 -12.01
N ALA A 223 0.51 -2.92 -12.38
CA ALA A 223 0.58 -1.79 -11.44
C ALA A 223 -0.78 -1.47 -10.82
N GLU A 224 -1.86 -1.54 -11.59
CA GLU A 224 -3.24 -1.41 -11.09
C GLU A 224 -3.57 -2.48 -10.03
N ALA A 225 -3.13 -3.74 -10.21
CA ALA A 225 -3.33 -4.79 -9.22
C ALA A 225 -2.62 -4.47 -7.89
N ARG A 226 -1.43 -3.85 -7.95
CA ARG A 226 -0.69 -3.37 -6.78
C ARG A 226 -1.47 -2.26 -6.06
N LEU A 227 -1.96 -1.27 -6.79
CA LEU A 227 -2.77 -0.18 -6.24
C LEU A 227 -4.05 -0.74 -5.60
N PHE A 228 -4.72 -1.66 -6.27
CA PHE A 228 -5.94 -2.31 -5.78
C PHE A 228 -5.70 -3.14 -4.50
N GLY A 229 -4.49 -3.68 -4.33
CA GLY A 229 -4.04 -4.38 -3.11
C GLY A 229 -3.73 -3.45 -1.95
N THR A 230 -3.63 -2.16 -2.21
CA THR A 230 -3.40 -1.17 -1.17
C THR A 230 -4.74 -0.85 -0.50
N ASN A 231 -4.77 -0.86 0.83
CA ASN A 231 -5.96 -0.41 1.54
C ASN A 231 -6.11 1.10 1.35
N LEU A 232 -7.02 1.52 0.48
CA LEU A 232 -7.33 2.92 0.21
C LEU A 232 -8.38 3.49 1.18
N ASP A 233 -9.09 2.63 1.92
CA ASP A 233 -10.06 3.04 2.95
C ASP A 233 -9.34 3.40 4.26
N ARG A 234 -8.47 4.41 4.18
CA ARG A 234 -7.70 4.93 5.33
C ARG A 234 -7.36 6.40 5.15
N GLY A 235 -7.46 7.17 6.24
CA GLY A 235 -7.03 8.57 6.26
C GLY A 235 -5.53 8.73 6.04
N LEU A 236 -5.11 9.92 5.63
CA LEU A 236 -3.71 10.24 5.29
C LEU A 236 -2.75 10.00 6.47
N PHE A 237 -3.16 10.30 7.71
CA PHE A 237 -2.35 10.02 8.91
C PHE A 237 -2.00 8.52 9.03
N LEU A 238 -2.99 7.63 8.82
CA LEU A 238 -2.77 6.19 8.90
C LEU A 238 -1.89 5.70 7.74
N ALA A 239 -2.03 6.27 6.55
CA ALA A 239 -1.17 5.97 5.42
C ALA A 239 0.29 6.34 5.68
N MET A 240 0.55 7.50 6.29
CA MET A 240 1.89 7.92 6.72
C MET A 240 2.45 7.02 7.82
N ARG A 241 1.63 6.61 8.80
CA ARG A 241 2.03 5.64 9.84
C ARG A 241 2.44 4.30 9.22
N ASP A 242 1.66 3.77 8.29
CA ASP A 242 1.97 2.51 7.62
C ASP A 242 3.24 2.62 6.76
N ALA A 243 3.55 3.81 6.23
CA ALA A 243 4.83 4.08 5.60
C ALA A 243 5.98 4.03 6.64
N ALA A 244 5.81 4.65 7.81
CA ALA A 244 6.78 4.58 8.91
C ALA A 244 7.03 3.13 9.38
N ASP A 245 5.99 2.30 9.40
CA ASP A 245 6.11 0.88 9.75
C ASP A 245 6.88 0.07 8.70
N ARG A 246 6.84 0.50 7.44
CA ARG A 246 7.57 -0.17 6.34
C ARG A 246 9.04 0.20 6.26
N VAL A 247 9.38 1.48 6.51
CA VAL A 247 10.77 1.97 6.35
C VAL A 247 11.50 2.20 7.66
N GLY A 248 10.78 2.12 8.78
CA GLY A 248 11.30 2.38 10.11
C GLY A 248 10.98 3.77 10.63
N ALA A 249 10.62 3.86 11.92
CA ALA A 249 10.22 5.11 12.57
C ALA A 249 11.37 6.14 12.70
N SER A 250 12.62 5.70 12.64
CA SER A 250 13.81 6.54 12.69
C SER A 250 14.21 7.11 11.32
N HIS A 251 13.58 6.64 10.23
CA HIS A 251 13.87 7.13 8.88
C HIS A 251 13.54 8.62 8.77
N ILE A 252 14.50 9.41 8.24
CA ILE A 252 14.36 10.84 7.99
C ILE A 252 13.49 11.02 6.76
N ILE A 253 12.43 11.83 6.87
CA ILE A 253 11.46 12.06 5.79
C ILE A 253 11.37 13.52 5.37
N ILE A 254 11.86 14.43 6.19
CA ILE A 254 11.86 15.86 5.91
C ILE A 254 13.22 16.40 6.33
N GLU A 255 13.80 17.21 5.47
CA GLU A 255 14.97 18.02 5.78
C GLU A 255 14.63 19.49 5.58
N ASP A 256 14.84 20.27 6.61
CA ASP A 256 14.62 21.70 6.61
C ASP A 256 15.92 22.40 6.96
N VAL A 257 16.31 23.37 6.15
CA VAL A 257 17.56 24.13 6.30
C VAL A 257 17.63 24.87 7.64
N ILE A 258 16.45 25.29 8.19
CA ILE A 258 16.37 26.11 9.43
C ILE A 258 16.24 25.21 10.66
N SER A 259 15.34 24.25 10.62
CA SER A 259 14.96 23.45 11.78
C SER A 259 15.49 21.99 11.74
N GLY A 260 16.26 21.66 10.70
CA GLY A 260 16.94 20.37 10.57
C GLY A 260 16.03 19.22 10.17
N ALA A 261 16.56 18.00 10.33
CA ALA A 261 15.91 16.79 9.85
C ALA A 261 14.86 16.24 10.83
N LEU A 262 13.70 15.84 10.30
CA LEU A 262 12.65 15.13 11.02
C LEU A 262 12.53 13.67 10.57
N SER A 263 12.59 12.77 11.55
CA SER A 263 12.19 11.37 11.34
C SER A 263 10.68 11.19 11.50
N TYR A 264 10.13 10.08 11.01
CA TYR A 264 8.72 9.74 11.24
C TYR A 264 8.32 9.83 12.71
N ARG A 265 9.14 9.28 13.61
CA ARG A 265 8.86 9.32 15.05
C ARG A 265 8.76 10.75 15.59
N LYS A 266 9.73 11.61 15.23
CA LYS A 266 9.72 13.02 15.65
C LYS A 266 8.52 13.76 15.07
N LEU A 267 8.20 13.53 13.79
CA LEU A 267 7.03 14.12 13.15
C LEU A 267 5.73 13.75 13.89
N PHE A 268 5.49 12.47 14.14
CA PHE A 268 4.26 12.03 14.79
C PHE A 268 4.16 12.48 16.26
N ILE A 269 5.27 12.53 17.00
CA ILE A 269 5.29 13.09 18.36
C ILE A 269 4.90 14.57 18.33
N GLY A 270 5.56 15.37 17.48
CA GLY A 270 5.26 16.79 17.34
C GLY A 270 3.83 17.05 16.85
N ALA A 271 3.39 16.30 15.86
CA ALA A 271 2.03 16.38 15.33
C ALA A 271 0.97 16.07 16.40
N ARG A 272 1.24 15.07 17.26
CA ARG A 272 0.31 14.75 18.36
C ARG A 272 0.23 15.85 19.42
N VAL A 273 1.37 16.46 19.76
CA VAL A 273 1.42 17.61 20.69
C VAL A 273 0.60 18.77 20.12
N LEU A 274 0.86 19.16 18.86
CA LEU A 274 0.13 20.25 18.20
C LEU A 274 -1.36 19.91 18.03
N GLY A 275 -1.66 18.70 17.58
CA GLY A 275 -3.03 18.24 17.34
C GLY A 275 -3.91 18.34 18.58
N ARG A 276 -3.39 18.01 19.77
CA ARG A 276 -4.14 18.21 21.04
C ARG A 276 -4.47 19.68 21.31
N ARG A 277 -3.59 20.60 20.96
CA ARG A 277 -3.86 22.04 21.10
C ARG A 277 -4.87 22.52 20.06
N PHE A 278 -4.79 21.97 18.85
CA PHE A 278 -5.79 22.26 17.81
C PHE A 278 -7.18 21.73 18.19
N GLU A 279 -7.28 20.54 18.79
CA GLU A 279 -8.55 20.00 19.31
C GLU A 279 -9.23 20.93 20.33
N ALA A 280 -8.47 21.62 21.15
CA ALA A 280 -9.00 22.49 22.17
C ALA A 280 -9.73 23.75 21.61
N VAL A 281 -9.41 24.14 20.36
CA VAL A 281 -9.90 25.38 19.74
C VAL A 281 -10.65 25.21 18.44
N THR A 282 -10.79 23.96 17.95
CA THR A 282 -11.46 23.62 16.69
C THR A 282 -12.35 22.40 16.84
N ALA A 283 -13.35 22.25 15.98
CA ALA A 283 -14.27 21.11 15.96
C ALA A 283 -13.84 19.99 15.00
N PRO A 284 -14.24 18.72 15.22
CA PRO A 284 -14.02 17.63 14.26
C PRO A 284 -14.59 17.95 12.87
N GLY A 285 -13.77 17.73 11.83
CA GLY A 285 -14.15 18.03 10.44
C GLY A 285 -14.10 19.52 10.06
N GLU A 286 -13.75 20.41 10.99
CA GLU A 286 -13.60 21.85 10.71
C GLU A 286 -12.42 22.09 9.76
N ALA A 287 -12.62 23.00 8.79
CA ALA A 287 -11.55 23.50 7.93
C ALA A 287 -10.71 24.52 8.71
N VAL A 288 -9.43 24.20 8.92
CA VAL A 288 -8.49 25.07 9.63
C VAL A 288 -7.45 25.58 8.65
N GLY A 289 -7.35 26.91 8.54
CA GLY A 289 -6.38 27.56 7.67
C GLY A 289 -4.95 27.29 8.15
N VAL A 290 -4.05 27.05 7.20
CA VAL A 290 -2.62 26.92 7.46
C VAL A 290 -1.89 27.93 6.60
N MET A 291 -1.30 28.92 7.23
CA MET A 291 -0.55 30.03 6.62
C MET A 291 0.86 30.02 7.21
N LEU A 292 1.70 29.12 6.70
CA LEU A 292 3.07 28.88 7.17
C LEU A 292 4.03 28.73 5.98
N PRO A 293 5.32 29.03 6.18
CA PRO A 293 6.34 28.80 5.16
C PRO A 293 6.60 27.30 4.96
N ASN A 294 7.25 26.95 3.84
CA ASN A 294 7.71 25.60 3.57
C ASN A 294 8.86 25.21 4.52
N ALA A 295 8.51 24.75 5.71
CA ALA A 295 9.42 24.37 6.77
C ALA A 295 8.80 23.23 7.61
N ASN A 296 9.53 22.67 8.58
CA ASN A 296 9.02 21.63 9.46
C ASN A 296 7.70 21.99 10.15
N GLY A 297 7.49 23.28 10.46
CA GLY A 297 6.28 23.79 11.12
C GLY A 297 4.99 23.50 10.34
N VAL A 298 4.99 23.67 9.01
CA VAL A 298 3.79 23.41 8.20
C VAL A 298 3.46 21.93 8.19
N VAL A 299 4.46 21.05 8.08
CA VAL A 299 4.23 19.58 8.04
C VAL A 299 3.78 19.05 9.39
N LEU A 300 4.35 19.57 10.49
CA LEU A 300 3.91 19.26 11.86
C LEU A 300 2.46 19.69 12.08
N SER A 301 2.09 20.90 11.64
CA SER A 301 0.73 21.43 11.77
C SER A 301 -0.26 20.64 10.91
N LEU A 302 0.07 20.37 9.66
CA LEU A 302 -0.74 19.53 8.76
C LEU A 302 -0.99 18.15 9.36
N THR A 303 0.07 17.46 9.78
CA THR A 303 -0.04 16.11 10.38
C THR A 303 -0.81 16.16 11.70
N GLY A 304 -0.66 17.23 12.49
CA GLY A 304 -1.41 17.46 13.71
C GLY A 304 -2.91 17.62 13.47
N LEU A 305 -3.30 18.44 12.49
CA LEU A 305 -4.69 18.61 12.06
C LEU A 305 -5.29 17.28 11.58
N LEU A 306 -4.56 16.54 10.74
CA LEU A 306 -4.98 15.23 10.28
C LEU A 306 -5.15 14.26 11.45
N SER A 307 -4.21 14.24 12.41
CA SER A 307 -4.33 13.41 13.62
C SER A 307 -5.57 13.73 14.43
N ALA A 308 -5.95 15.01 14.48
CA ALA A 308 -7.08 15.55 15.22
C ALA A 308 -8.42 15.47 14.44
N GLY A 309 -8.43 14.92 13.23
CA GLY A 309 -9.64 14.81 12.42
C GLY A 309 -10.16 16.15 11.86
N ARG A 310 -9.26 17.11 11.63
CA ARG A 310 -9.54 18.42 11.03
C ARG A 310 -9.12 18.41 9.56
N VAL A 311 -9.69 19.30 8.77
CA VAL A 311 -9.35 19.51 7.36
C VAL A 311 -8.36 20.66 7.27
N ALA A 312 -7.16 20.41 6.74
CA ALA A 312 -6.17 21.47 6.58
C ALA A 312 -6.47 22.29 5.31
N ALA A 313 -6.74 23.59 5.47
CA ALA A 313 -6.97 24.51 4.38
C ALA A 313 -5.69 25.34 4.12
N MET A 314 -4.97 24.99 3.05
CA MET A 314 -3.66 25.61 2.76
C MET A 314 -3.86 26.97 2.13
N ILE A 315 -3.61 28.04 2.90
CA ILE A 315 -3.80 29.42 2.45
C ILE A 315 -2.61 29.86 1.60
N ASN A 316 -2.90 30.25 0.36
CA ASN A 316 -1.90 30.86 -0.51
C ASN A 316 -1.73 32.35 -0.19
N TYR A 317 -0.80 32.65 0.71
CA TYR A 317 -0.51 34.03 1.15
C TYR A 317 0.11 34.92 0.06
N THR A 318 0.58 34.33 -1.05
CA THR A 318 1.15 35.10 -2.19
C THR A 318 0.07 35.56 -3.18
N ALA A 319 -1.17 35.04 -3.06
CA ALA A 319 -2.27 35.36 -3.98
C ALA A 319 -2.94 36.73 -3.69
N GLY A 320 -2.48 37.44 -2.67
CA GLY A 320 -2.96 38.74 -2.27
C GLY A 320 -4.19 38.74 -1.34
N PRO A 321 -4.48 39.88 -0.67
CA PRO A 321 -5.48 40.01 0.40
C PRO A 321 -6.91 39.62 -0.06
N ALA A 322 -7.32 40.00 -1.26
CA ALA A 322 -8.66 39.72 -1.77
C ALA A 322 -8.91 38.21 -1.92
N SER A 323 -7.92 37.50 -2.48
CA SER A 323 -7.96 36.02 -2.65
C SER A 323 -7.99 35.29 -1.32
N VAL A 324 -7.19 35.75 -0.35
CA VAL A 324 -7.16 35.18 1.01
C VAL A 324 -8.50 35.39 1.72
N THR A 325 -9.10 36.58 1.64
CA THR A 325 -10.43 36.85 2.21
C THR A 325 -11.49 35.94 1.55
N ALA A 326 -11.44 35.76 0.24
CA ALA A 326 -12.36 34.86 -0.48
C ALA A 326 -12.18 33.41 -0.05
N ALA A 327 -10.93 32.92 0.05
CA ALA A 327 -10.62 31.57 0.50
C ALA A 327 -11.15 31.29 1.91
N VAL A 328 -10.92 32.19 2.85
CA VAL A 328 -11.41 32.11 4.25
C VAL A 328 -12.93 31.97 4.28
N ARG A 329 -13.64 32.80 3.51
CA ARG A 329 -15.11 32.77 3.43
C ARG A 329 -15.65 31.54 2.75
N THR A 330 -15.08 31.15 1.60
CA THR A 330 -15.56 30.01 0.80
C THR A 330 -15.42 28.67 1.53
N ALA A 331 -14.31 28.47 2.23
CA ALA A 331 -14.08 27.24 3.03
C ALA A 331 -14.57 27.35 4.47
N VAL A 332 -15.25 28.45 4.83
CA VAL A 332 -15.80 28.69 6.17
C VAL A 332 -14.73 28.53 7.26
N ILE A 333 -13.52 29.04 7.02
CA ILE A 333 -12.39 28.93 7.91
C ILE A 333 -12.63 29.90 9.11
N ARG A 334 -12.60 29.37 10.34
CA ARG A 334 -12.75 30.13 11.56
C ARG A 334 -11.43 30.35 12.29
N THR A 335 -10.45 29.50 12.05
CA THR A 335 -9.14 29.54 12.70
C THR A 335 -8.05 29.35 11.64
N VAL A 336 -7.04 30.22 11.65
CA VAL A 336 -5.87 30.16 10.79
C VAL A 336 -4.62 29.99 11.65
N ILE A 337 -3.86 28.95 11.44
CA ILE A 337 -2.57 28.69 12.08
C ILE A 337 -1.50 29.47 11.34
N SER A 338 -0.73 30.30 12.06
CA SER A 338 0.42 31.01 11.52
C SER A 338 1.54 31.17 12.58
N SER A 339 2.61 31.84 12.21
CA SER A 339 3.74 32.19 13.09
C SER A 339 4.00 33.69 13.02
N ARG A 340 4.19 34.35 14.18
CA ARG A 340 4.52 35.76 14.22
C ARG A 340 5.83 36.06 13.51
N ALA A 341 6.84 35.25 13.78
CA ALA A 341 8.13 35.42 13.15
C ALA A 341 8.05 35.27 11.60
N PHE A 342 7.16 34.42 11.10
CA PHE A 342 6.94 34.26 9.65
C PHE A 342 6.22 35.50 9.07
N VAL A 343 5.14 35.97 9.73
CA VAL A 343 4.37 37.14 9.29
C VAL A 343 5.26 38.36 9.21
N GLU A 344 6.08 38.60 10.25
CA GLU A 344 7.02 39.70 10.29
C GLU A 344 8.08 39.62 9.22
N LYS A 345 8.75 38.46 9.09
CA LYS A 345 9.84 38.27 8.11
C LYS A 345 9.39 38.34 6.65
N ALA A 346 8.16 37.95 6.36
CA ALA A 346 7.58 37.92 5.00
C ALA A 346 6.69 39.14 4.70
N ASP A 347 6.60 40.12 5.64
CA ASP A 347 5.79 41.34 5.53
C ASP A 347 4.33 41.03 5.14
N LEU A 348 3.67 40.16 5.91
CA LEU A 348 2.31 39.68 5.65
C LEU A 348 1.24 40.38 6.49
N ALA A 349 1.45 41.62 6.96
CA ALA A 349 0.47 42.32 7.77
C ALA A 349 -0.90 42.49 7.06
N ASP A 350 -0.88 42.82 5.76
CA ASP A 350 -2.08 42.94 4.94
C ASP A 350 -2.83 41.63 4.79
N ILE A 351 -2.09 40.51 4.73
CA ILE A 351 -2.67 39.14 4.63
C ILE A 351 -3.32 38.76 5.96
N VAL A 352 -2.70 39.12 7.10
CA VAL A 352 -3.30 38.95 8.43
C VAL A 352 -4.63 39.73 8.52
N ALA A 353 -4.64 41.00 8.13
CA ALA A 353 -5.87 41.81 8.08
C ALA A 353 -6.94 41.19 7.14
N ALA A 354 -6.52 40.61 6.03
CA ALA A 354 -7.42 39.91 5.10
C ALA A 354 -8.03 38.63 5.70
N VAL A 355 -7.29 37.88 6.49
CA VAL A 355 -7.78 36.70 7.25
C VAL A 355 -8.85 37.14 8.26
N GLU A 356 -8.58 38.17 9.04
CA GLU A 356 -9.53 38.74 10.04
C GLU A 356 -10.79 39.31 9.38
N LYS A 357 -10.63 40.05 8.28
CA LYS A 357 -11.75 40.51 7.43
C LYS A 357 -12.59 39.39 6.86
N GLY A 358 -11.95 38.22 6.59
CA GLY A 358 -12.63 36.99 6.20
C GLY A 358 -13.51 36.39 7.31
N GLY A 359 -13.30 36.78 8.58
CA GLY A 359 -14.01 36.26 9.74
C GLY A 359 -13.26 35.15 10.49
N ALA A 360 -11.98 34.93 10.21
CA ALA A 360 -11.15 33.96 10.90
C ALA A 360 -10.25 34.66 11.96
N ARG A 361 -9.95 33.91 13.04
CA ARG A 361 -8.94 34.31 14.04
C ARG A 361 -7.61 33.63 13.78
N LEU A 362 -6.52 34.25 14.17
CA LEU A 362 -5.20 33.67 14.12
C LEU A 362 -4.88 32.83 15.37
N LEU A 363 -4.28 31.68 15.14
CA LEU A 363 -3.69 30.84 16.17
C LEU A 363 -2.18 30.79 15.94
N TRP A 364 -1.42 31.40 16.82
CA TRP A 364 0.01 31.53 16.71
C TRP A 364 0.72 30.30 17.24
N LEU A 365 1.63 29.70 16.44
CA LEU A 365 2.41 28.52 16.84
C LEU A 365 3.30 28.79 18.06
N GLU A 366 3.73 30.05 18.27
CA GLU A 366 4.49 30.46 19.43
C GLU A 366 3.67 30.26 20.71
N ASP A 367 2.42 30.72 20.74
CA ASP A 367 1.52 30.56 21.91
C ASP A 367 1.17 29.09 22.15
N VAL A 368 0.95 28.34 21.04
CA VAL A 368 0.74 26.90 21.11
C VAL A 368 1.94 26.21 21.75
N ARG A 369 3.17 26.58 21.37
CA ARG A 369 4.41 26.00 21.90
C ARG A 369 4.58 26.29 23.38
N GLU A 370 4.30 27.51 23.84
CA GLU A 370 4.37 27.92 25.25
C GLU A 370 3.35 27.16 26.11
N SER A 371 2.18 26.88 25.57
CA SER A 371 1.14 26.12 26.27
C SER A 371 1.45 24.63 26.46
N VAL A 372 2.50 24.07 25.82
CA VAL A 372 2.82 22.65 25.84
C VAL A 372 3.46 22.22 27.17
N THR A 373 2.81 21.29 27.87
CA THR A 373 3.31 20.77 29.15
C THR A 373 4.24 19.56 28.98
N ALA A 374 4.98 19.21 30.03
CA ALA A 374 5.79 17.98 30.05
C ALA A 374 4.93 16.71 29.90
N LEU A 375 3.71 16.74 30.45
CA LEU A 375 2.75 15.63 30.32
C LEU A 375 2.29 15.44 28.87
N ASP A 376 2.07 16.54 28.12
CA ASP A 376 1.73 16.45 26.70
C ASP A 376 2.84 15.78 25.89
N LYS A 377 4.09 16.14 26.18
CA LYS A 377 5.27 15.55 25.53
C LYS A 377 5.40 14.06 25.82
N LEU A 378 5.22 13.67 27.10
CA LEU A 378 5.28 12.27 27.53
C LEU A 378 4.15 11.45 26.88
N ALA A 379 2.92 11.94 26.94
CA ALA A 379 1.78 11.27 26.32
C ALA A 379 1.95 11.15 24.79
N ALA A 380 2.49 12.17 24.14
CA ALA A 380 2.78 12.11 22.71
C ALA A 380 3.89 11.10 22.39
N ALA A 381 4.95 11.01 23.20
CA ALA A 381 6.02 10.06 23.04
C ALA A 381 5.59 8.58 23.20
N LEU A 382 4.59 8.33 24.05
CA LEU A 382 4.03 7.00 24.26
C LEU A 382 2.98 6.62 23.19
N LEU A 383 2.18 7.59 22.75
CA LEU A 383 0.99 7.35 21.92
C LEU A 383 1.12 7.89 20.48
N TRP A 384 2.32 8.18 19.99
CA TRP A 384 2.56 8.82 18.69
C TRP A 384 2.02 8.05 17.50
N ARG A 385 1.88 6.70 17.60
CA ARG A 385 1.37 5.83 16.54
C ARG A 385 -0.15 5.93 16.32
N TRP A 386 -0.87 6.52 17.28
CA TRP A 386 -2.32 6.57 17.25
C TRP A 386 -2.79 7.99 16.94
N PRO A 387 -3.69 8.17 15.97
CA PRO A 387 -4.31 9.48 15.76
C PRO A 387 -5.12 9.88 16.99
N LEU A 388 -5.36 11.16 17.18
CA LEU A 388 -6.22 11.67 18.24
C LEU A 388 -7.69 11.33 17.98
N GLN A 389 -8.08 11.37 16.70
CA GLN A 389 -9.42 11.02 16.27
C GLN A 389 -9.38 10.10 15.05
N ARG A 390 -10.37 9.22 14.92
CA ARG A 390 -10.52 8.40 13.72
C ARG A 390 -10.99 9.26 12.56
N GLN A 391 -10.25 9.25 11.47
CA GLN A 391 -10.63 9.90 10.23
C GLN A 391 -11.43 8.94 9.33
N ASP A 392 -12.43 9.50 8.66
CA ASP A 392 -13.12 8.86 7.56
C ASP A 392 -12.34 9.12 6.27
N ALA A 393 -11.90 8.07 5.60
CA ALA A 393 -11.11 8.17 4.37
C ALA A 393 -11.87 8.81 3.20
N ALA A 394 -13.20 8.81 3.24
CA ALA A 394 -14.04 9.43 2.22
C ALA A 394 -14.21 10.94 2.39
N LYS A 395 -13.79 11.50 3.55
CA LYS A 395 -13.89 12.94 3.81
C LYS A 395 -12.66 13.69 3.34
N PRO A 396 -12.79 14.97 2.97
CA PRO A 396 -11.64 15.80 2.61
C PRO A 396 -10.59 15.82 3.73
N ALA A 397 -9.34 15.68 3.36
CA ALA A 397 -8.19 15.79 4.27
C ALA A 397 -7.53 17.17 4.17
N VAL A 398 -7.48 17.73 2.97
CA VAL A 398 -6.82 19.00 2.65
C VAL A 398 -7.68 19.80 1.64
N ILE A 399 -7.71 21.10 1.79
CA ILE A 399 -8.27 22.07 0.83
C ILE A 399 -7.10 22.91 0.31
N LEU A 400 -7.01 23.07 -1.02
CA LEU A 400 -6.02 23.91 -1.69
C LEU A 400 -6.77 25.08 -2.38
N PHE A 401 -6.14 26.27 -2.42
CA PHE A 401 -6.66 27.48 -3.06
C PHE A 401 -5.70 28.00 -4.12
#